data_d32d75a86e34b1c0939513687ffcf497
#
_entry.id   d32d75a86e34b1c0939513687ffcf497
#
_cell.length_a   1.000
_cell.length_b   1.000
_cell.length_c   1.000
_cell.angle_alpha   90.00
_cell.angle_beta   90.00
_cell.angle_gamma   90.00
#
_symmetry.space_group_name_H-M   'P 1'
#
loop_
_entity.id
_entity.type
_entity.pdbx_description
1 polymer ?
#
loop_
_entity_poly.entity_id
_entity_poly.type
_entity_poly.pdbx_seq_one_letter_code
_entity_poly.pdbx_strand_id
1 'polypeptide(L)'
;MDSEARPSFAPPPFAMLSVAMGAMTQGMNAPATRERAAKEPKARLVATLHDTKGNRVSNWTILCDFDGTVSVEDITDSLLERFARDGWQDIEQAWRRGEIGSRECMAAQVALIDASREEIDAHLDGMMIDRAFPAFLDAVERARVPFAIVSDGLDYAIQRILRNHGLERASILANRLEEAGERAWRLEFPYASLPCRVHSGHCKCASAQRTRAARVLLIGDGASDFCVAAQADLVFAKHRLIEHCRASGIAYVPIAGFADALDLLPTLLAGELAAEVGTARTAFA
;
A
#
# COMPACT_ATOMS: atom_id res chain seq x y z
N MET A 1 -50.23 -19.02 18.54
CA MET A 1 -51.10 -18.93 17.38
C MET A 1 -50.96 -17.52 16.90
N ASP A 2 -50.23 -17.38 15.91
CA ASP A 2 -50.33 -16.73 14.63
C ASP A 2 -48.91 -16.49 14.07
N SER A 3 -48.71 -17.24 13.00
CA SER A 3 -47.49 -17.28 12.23
C SER A 3 -47.61 -16.19 11.15
N GLU A 4 -46.84 -15.12 11.23
CA GLU A 4 -46.73 -14.18 10.12
C GLU A 4 -45.46 -14.47 9.28
N ALA A 5 -45.73 -14.84 8.02
CA ALA A 5 -44.80 -15.15 6.98
C ALA A 5 -44.09 -13.86 6.47
N ARG A 6 -42.76 -13.92 6.32
CA ARG A 6 -41.94 -12.87 5.66
C ARG A 6 -42.09 -12.98 4.15
N PRO A 7 -42.23 -11.87 3.42
CA PRO A 7 -42.23 -11.89 1.96
C PRO A 7 -40.83 -12.09 1.40
N SER A 8 -40.74 -13.01 0.43
CA SER A 8 -39.60 -13.28 -0.43
C SER A 8 -39.47 -12.17 -1.46
N PHE A 9 -38.34 -11.48 -1.49
CA PHE A 9 -37.97 -10.55 -2.58
C PHE A 9 -37.10 -11.29 -3.59
N ALA A 10 -37.63 -11.46 -4.81
CA ALA A 10 -36.86 -11.89 -5.99
C ALA A 10 -36.34 -10.65 -6.73
N PRO A 11 -35.10 -10.69 -7.30
CA PRO A 11 -34.57 -9.57 -8.08
C PRO A 11 -35.20 -9.51 -9.48
N PRO A 12 -35.30 -8.29 -10.10
CA PRO A 12 -35.86 -8.11 -11.44
C PRO A 12 -34.89 -8.55 -12.54
N PRO A 13 -35.38 -8.94 -13.74
CA PRO A 13 -34.56 -9.44 -14.83
C PRO A 13 -33.85 -8.30 -15.60
N PHE A 14 -32.64 -8.58 -16.03
CA PHE A 14 -31.84 -7.73 -16.93
C PHE A 14 -32.51 -7.52 -18.27
N ALA A 15 -32.77 -6.28 -18.65
CA ALA A 15 -33.18 -5.87 -20.00
C ALA A 15 -31.94 -5.65 -20.88
N MET A 16 -31.80 -6.48 -21.90
CA MET A 16 -30.85 -6.25 -23.00
C MET A 16 -31.36 -5.09 -23.87
N LEU A 17 -30.56 -4.02 -23.97
CA LEU A 17 -30.75 -3.02 -25.03
C LEU A 17 -29.79 -3.33 -26.18
N SER A 18 -30.40 -3.74 -27.31
CA SER A 18 -29.77 -3.83 -28.61
C SER A 18 -29.79 -2.43 -29.24
N VAL A 19 -28.63 -1.91 -29.64
CA VAL A 19 -28.56 -0.68 -30.46
C VAL A 19 -27.93 -1.00 -31.80
N ALA A 20 -28.71 -0.66 -32.85
CA ALA A 20 -28.42 -0.88 -34.23
C ALA A 20 -27.30 0.03 -34.76
N MET A 21 -26.56 -0.53 -35.73
CA MET A 21 -25.59 0.17 -36.58
C MET A 21 -26.30 1.19 -37.49
N GLY A 22 -25.78 2.41 -37.53
CA GLY A 22 -26.08 3.41 -38.54
C GLY A 22 -24.79 4.09 -38.98
N ALA A 23 -24.34 3.79 -40.19
CA ALA A 23 -23.22 4.43 -40.83
C ALA A 23 -23.63 5.80 -41.39
N MET A 24 -22.85 6.86 -41.12
CA MET A 24 -22.76 8.03 -42.00
C MET A 24 -21.39 8.69 -41.89
N THR A 25 -20.72 8.70 -43.02
CA THR A 25 -19.49 9.43 -43.34
C THR A 25 -19.77 10.93 -43.46
N GLN A 26 -18.95 11.78 -42.84
CA GLN A 26 -18.45 13.03 -43.46
C GLN A 26 -17.35 13.63 -42.58
N GLY A 27 -16.24 13.99 -43.22
CA GLY A 27 -15.05 14.53 -42.62
C GLY A 27 -15.19 16.01 -42.25
N MET A 28 -14.48 16.36 -41.19
CA MET A 28 -13.98 17.73 -40.97
C MET A 28 -12.70 17.65 -40.17
N ASN A 29 -11.64 18.26 -40.71
CA ASN A 29 -10.34 18.46 -40.08
C ASN A 29 -10.49 19.29 -38.79
N ALA A 30 -10.00 18.76 -37.67
CA ALA A 30 -9.72 19.51 -36.48
C ALA A 30 -8.21 19.38 -36.13
N PRO A 31 -7.57 20.43 -35.60
CA PRO A 31 -6.11 20.48 -35.46
C PRO A 31 -5.64 19.53 -34.35
N ALA A 32 -4.53 18.87 -34.61
CA ALA A 32 -3.84 18.00 -33.68
C ALA A 32 -3.44 18.73 -32.39
N THR A 33 -4.20 18.55 -31.33
CA THR A 33 -3.74 18.80 -29.97
C THR A 33 -2.69 17.75 -29.65
N ARG A 34 -1.45 18.20 -29.50
CA ARG A 34 -0.34 17.38 -28.99
C ARG A 34 -0.76 16.84 -27.61
N GLU A 35 -1.20 15.60 -27.56
CA GLU A 35 -1.21 14.79 -26.35
C GLU A 35 0.21 14.79 -25.80
N ARG A 36 0.39 15.48 -24.68
CA ARG A 36 1.57 15.26 -23.83
C ARG A 36 1.41 13.83 -23.31
N ALA A 37 2.11 12.90 -23.93
CA ALA A 37 2.32 11.59 -23.39
C ALA A 37 2.80 11.77 -21.94
N ALA A 38 1.97 11.41 -20.98
CA ALA A 38 2.36 11.31 -19.59
C ALA A 38 3.54 10.32 -19.57
N LYS A 39 4.74 10.85 -19.28
CA LYS A 39 5.91 10.01 -19.02
C LYS A 39 5.54 9.11 -17.87
N GLU A 40 5.35 7.82 -18.15
CA GLU A 40 5.31 6.78 -17.13
C GLU A 40 6.45 7.04 -16.15
N PRO A 41 6.18 7.03 -14.83
CA PRO A 41 7.25 7.02 -13.85
C PRO A 41 7.96 5.67 -14.00
N LYS A 42 8.99 5.62 -14.84
CA LYS A 42 9.88 4.48 -14.93
C LYS A 42 10.44 4.27 -13.54
N ALA A 43 9.97 3.23 -12.90
CA ALA A 43 10.37 2.80 -11.59
C ALA A 43 11.91 2.81 -11.47
N ARG A 44 12.45 3.79 -10.78
CA ARG A 44 13.89 3.94 -10.49
C ARG A 44 14.42 2.83 -9.56
N LEU A 45 13.49 1.98 -9.05
CA LEU A 45 13.79 0.83 -8.20
C LEU A 45 14.65 -0.25 -8.90
N VAL A 46 14.80 -0.19 -10.23
CA VAL A 46 15.41 -1.26 -11.04
C VAL A 46 16.85 -0.95 -11.46
N ALA A 47 17.37 0.26 -11.24
CA ALA A 47 18.62 0.71 -11.88
C ALA A 47 19.90 0.50 -11.07
N THR A 48 19.86 -0.06 -9.84
CA THR A 48 21.06 -0.03 -8.97
C THR A 48 21.61 -1.43 -8.61
N LEU A 49 21.42 -2.45 -9.42
CA LEU A 49 21.91 -3.80 -9.12
C LEU A 49 23.25 -4.18 -9.78
N HIS A 50 23.95 -3.27 -10.44
CA HIS A 50 25.28 -3.56 -10.97
C HIS A 50 26.27 -2.50 -10.54
N ASP A 51 26.96 -2.74 -9.43
CA ASP A 51 28.23 -2.09 -9.17
C ASP A 51 29.31 -2.82 -9.95
N THR A 52 29.93 -2.11 -10.91
CA THR A 52 31.03 -2.59 -11.76
C THR A 52 32.36 -2.77 -11.00
N LYS A 53 32.36 -2.68 -9.66
CA LYS A 53 33.54 -2.72 -8.81
C LYS A 53 33.68 -3.95 -7.91
N GLY A 54 32.96 -5.03 -8.17
CA GLY A 54 33.19 -6.29 -7.46
C GLY A 54 32.75 -6.33 -5.98
N ASN A 55 32.01 -5.32 -5.52
CA ASN A 55 31.46 -5.30 -4.18
C ASN A 55 30.20 -6.17 -4.12
N ARG A 56 30.07 -7.04 -3.12
CA ARG A 56 28.88 -7.87 -2.88
C ARG A 56 27.67 -6.94 -2.70
N VAL A 57 26.84 -6.81 -3.74
CA VAL A 57 25.50 -6.23 -3.62
C VAL A 57 24.70 -7.15 -2.71
N SER A 58 23.98 -6.59 -1.76
CA SER A 58 23.09 -7.38 -0.90
C SER A 58 22.15 -8.23 -1.75
N ASN A 59 21.99 -9.49 -1.36
CA ASN A 59 21.03 -10.41 -1.98
C ASN A 59 19.57 -10.09 -1.57
N TRP A 60 19.37 -9.13 -0.69
CA TRP A 60 18.09 -8.73 -0.14
C TRP A 60 17.58 -7.43 -0.78
N THR A 61 16.26 -7.33 -0.90
CA THR A 61 15.52 -6.06 -1.03
C THR A 61 14.55 -5.95 0.14
N ILE A 62 14.45 -4.77 0.73
CA ILE A 62 13.51 -4.49 1.81
C ILE A 62 12.32 -3.72 1.25
N LEU A 63 11.13 -4.28 1.44
CA LEU A 63 9.84 -3.62 1.22
C LEU A 63 9.22 -3.33 2.59
N CYS A 64 8.90 -2.08 2.82
CA CYS A 64 8.43 -1.62 4.12
C CYS A 64 7.07 -0.94 3.98
N ASP A 65 6.09 -1.34 4.76
CA ASP A 65 4.84 -0.60 4.89
C ASP A 65 5.05 0.73 5.60
N PHE A 66 4.07 1.63 5.52
CA PHE A 66 4.18 2.95 6.17
C PHE A 66 3.24 3.09 7.36
N ASP A 67 1.93 2.99 7.14
CA ASP A 67 0.91 3.21 8.18
C ASP A 67 0.97 2.11 9.25
N GLY A 68 1.06 2.50 10.54
CA GLY A 68 1.25 1.56 11.66
C GLY A 68 2.62 0.87 11.70
N THR A 69 3.43 1.02 10.68
CA THR A 69 4.77 0.42 10.55
C THR A 69 5.88 1.46 10.74
N VAL A 70 6.03 2.40 9.81
CA VAL A 70 6.94 3.55 9.94
C VAL A 70 6.29 4.66 10.74
N SER A 71 5.07 5.06 10.40
CA SER A 71 4.26 5.96 11.21
C SER A 71 3.73 5.25 12.46
N VAL A 72 3.57 6.01 13.53
CA VAL A 72 2.99 5.50 14.79
C VAL A 72 1.49 5.28 14.62
N GLU A 73 0.83 6.15 13.88
CA GLU A 73 -0.61 6.14 13.61
C GLU A 73 -0.89 5.77 12.16
N ASP A 74 -2.11 5.32 11.86
CA ASP A 74 -2.62 5.24 10.50
C ASP A 74 -2.93 6.66 10.01
N ILE A 75 -2.18 7.10 8.99
CA ILE A 75 -2.26 8.47 8.49
C ILE A 75 -3.54 8.70 7.71
N THR A 76 -3.98 7.69 6.95
CA THR A 76 -5.22 7.78 6.18
C THR A 76 -6.41 7.90 7.12
N ASP A 77 -6.50 7.04 8.12
CA ASP A 77 -7.56 7.11 9.13
C ASP A 77 -7.54 8.45 9.88
N SER A 78 -6.36 8.93 10.27
CA SER A 78 -6.21 10.23 10.97
C SER A 78 -6.71 11.43 10.14
N LEU A 79 -6.47 11.42 8.82
CA LEU A 79 -7.01 12.45 7.91
C LEU A 79 -8.52 12.34 7.75
N LEU A 80 -9.05 11.13 7.66
CA LEU A 80 -10.51 10.90 7.57
C LEU A 80 -11.23 11.32 8.85
N GLU A 81 -10.71 10.96 10.00
CA GLU A 81 -11.27 11.37 11.31
C GLU A 81 -11.28 12.88 11.49
N ARG A 82 -10.28 13.57 10.97
CA ARG A 82 -10.12 15.03 11.14
C ARG A 82 -10.91 15.84 10.13
N PHE A 83 -11.00 15.40 8.87
CA PHE A 83 -11.40 16.22 7.75
C PHE A 83 -12.49 15.62 6.87
N ALA A 84 -12.83 14.34 6.99
CA ALA A 84 -13.85 13.76 6.16
C ALA A 84 -15.26 14.18 6.62
N ARG A 85 -16.11 14.44 5.63
CA ARG A 85 -17.54 14.58 5.86
C ARG A 85 -18.15 13.26 6.32
N ASP A 86 -19.33 13.32 6.91
CA ASP A 86 -20.07 12.14 7.37
C ASP A 86 -20.21 11.08 6.27
N GLY A 87 -20.22 9.81 6.69
CA GLY A 87 -20.44 8.65 5.81
C GLY A 87 -19.17 7.86 5.47
N TRP A 88 -17.98 8.32 5.81
CA TRP A 88 -16.76 7.56 5.52
C TRP A 88 -16.70 6.22 6.29
N GLN A 89 -17.27 6.16 7.49
CA GLN A 89 -17.37 4.93 8.29
C GLN A 89 -18.29 3.89 7.64
N ASP A 90 -19.35 4.31 6.95
CA ASP A 90 -20.26 3.41 6.24
C ASP A 90 -19.54 2.76 5.04
N ILE A 91 -18.68 3.51 4.35
CA ILE A 91 -17.81 3.02 3.28
C ILE A 91 -16.82 1.99 3.83
N GLU A 92 -16.20 2.27 4.98
CA GLU A 92 -15.31 1.35 5.68
C GLU A 92 -16.03 0.04 6.04
N GLN A 93 -17.26 0.12 6.55
CA GLN A 93 -18.05 -1.06 6.86
C GLN A 93 -18.40 -1.89 5.60
N ALA A 94 -18.72 -1.24 4.49
CA ALA A 94 -18.96 -1.93 3.22
C ALA A 94 -17.71 -2.72 2.75
N TRP A 95 -16.53 -2.12 2.87
CA TRP A 95 -15.28 -2.82 2.59
C TRP A 95 -15.05 -4.00 3.55
N ARG A 96 -15.24 -3.80 4.85
CA ARG A 96 -15.09 -4.89 5.86
C ARG A 96 -16.03 -6.05 5.63
N ARG A 97 -17.22 -5.80 5.06
CA ARG A 97 -18.16 -6.85 4.63
C ARG A 97 -17.82 -7.48 3.28
N GLY A 98 -16.78 -6.95 2.58
CA GLY A 98 -16.38 -7.44 1.25
C GLY A 98 -17.32 -7.02 0.12
N GLU A 99 -18.17 -6.01 0.33
CA GLU A 99 -19.10 -5.47 -0.68
C GLU A 99 -18.37 -4.63 -1.74
N ILE A 100 -17.27 -3.98 -1.34
CA ILE A 100 -16.39 -3.18 -2.21
C ILE A 100 -14.93 -3.57 -1.99
N GLY A 101 -14.07 -3.29 -2.97
CA GLY A 101 -12.63 -3.49 -2.88
C GLY A 101 -11.91 -2.38 -2.11
N SER A 102 -10.69 -2.64 -1.63
CA SER A 102 -9.89 -1.64 -0.88
C SER A 102 -9.69 -0.36 -1.69
N ARG A 103 -9.36 -0.45 -2.98
CA ARG A 103 -9.18 0.70 -3.86
C ARG A 103 -10.44 1.57 -3.97
N GLU A 104 -11.61 0.94 -4.13
CA GLU A 104 -12.90 1.62 -4.21
C GLU A 104 -13.23 2.31 -2.88
N CYS A 105 -13.01 1.61 -1.77
CA CYS A 105 -13.17 2.15 -0.43
C CYS A 105 -12.34 3.43 -0.24
N MET A 106 -11.04 3.35 -0.46
CA MET A 106 -10.14 4.49 -0.27
C MET A 106 -10.47 5.66 -1.19
N ALA A 107 -10.80 5.41 -2.46
CA ALA A 107 -11.20 6.46 -3.39
C ALA A 107 -12.45 7.21 -2.91
N ALA A 108 -13.45 6.46 -2.43
CA ALA A 108 -14.70 7.04 -1.92
C ALA A 108 -14.48 7.80 -0.60
N GLN A 109 -13.66 7.28 0.30
CA GLN A 109 -13.32 7.93 1.57
C GLN A 109 -12.56 9.24 1.34
N VAL A 110 -11.51 9.23 0.51
CA VAL A 110 -10.71 10.43 0.19
C VAL A 110 -11.55 11.52 -0.49
N ALA A 111 -12.53 11.16 -1.32
CA ALA A 111 -13.45 12.11 -1.92
C ALA A 111 -14.36 12.83 -0.90
N LEU A 112 -14.46 12.32 0.33
CA LEU A 112 -15.16 12.97 1.43
C LEU A 112 -14.30 13.96 2.21
N ILE A 113 -12.98 14.01 2.02
CA ILE A 113 -12.10 14.95 2.69
C ILE A 113 -12.47 16.38 2.23
N ASP A 114 -12.76 17.24 3.21
CA ASP A 114 -13.04 18.66 3.04
C ASP A 114 -12.00 19.48 3.81
N ALA A 115 -10.84 19.65 3.21
CA ALA A 115 -9.74 20.40 3.80
C ALA A 115 -8.89 21.07 2.72
N SER A 116 -8.35 22.24 3.03
CA SER A 116 -7.33 22.86 2.18
C SER A 116 -5.99 22.15 2.32
N ARG A 117 -5.08 22.40 1.39
CA ARG A 117 -3.71 21.87 1.45
C ARG A 117 -3.01 22.28 2.75
N GLU A 118 -3.17 23.53 3.17
CA GLU A 118 -2.55 24.07 4.38
C GLU A 118 -3.07 23.39 5.65
N GLU A 119 -4.36 23.04 5.68
CA GLU A 119 -4.96 22.31 6.79
C GLU A 119 -4.43 20.87 6.87
N ILE A 120 -4.33 20.18 5.74
CA ILE A 120 -3.71 18.84 5.66
C ILE A 120 -2.24 18.91 6.05
N ASP A 121 -1.48 19.87 5.52
CA ASP A 121 -0.07 20.05 5.84
C ASP A 121 0.14 20.28 7.34
N ALA A 122 -0.65 21.16 7.95
CA ALA A 122 -0.56 21.43 9.38
C ALA A 122 -0.89 20.21 10.25
N HIS A 123 -1.81 19.35 9.79
CA HIS A 123 -2.10 18.09 10.47
C HIS A 123 -0.95 17.08 10.32
N LEU A 124 -0.43 16.91 9.11
CA LEU A 124 0.68 15.99 8.82
C LEU A 124 1.99 16.40 9.51
N ASP A 125 2.20 17.69 9.76
CA ASP A 125 3.38 18.19 10.48
C ASP A 125 3.43 17.73 11.95
N GLY A 126 2.30 17.32 12.52
CA GLY A 126 2.19 16.72 13.84
C GLY A 126 2.39 15.20 13.89
N MET A 127 2.44 14.53 12.74
CA MET A 127 2.52 13.08 12.68
C MET A 127 3.89 12.56 13.08
N MET A 128 3.89 11.47 13.87
CA MET A 128 5.10 10.87 14.40
C MET A 128 5.48 9.61 13.64
N ILE A 129 6.78 9.38 13.50
CA ILE A 129 7.34 8.12 13.01
C ILE A 129 8.04 7.38 14.14
N ASP A 130 8.30 6.08 13.95
CA ASP A 130 9.13 5.29 14.85
C ASP A 130 10.51 5.94 14.99
N ARG A 131 10.93 6.20 16.24
CA ARG A 131 12.15 6.95 16.56
C ARG A 131 13.43 6.29 16.06
N ALA A 132 13.43 4.98 15.90
CA ALA A 132 14.57 4.23 15.39
C ALA A 132 14.59 4.10 13.88
N PHE A 133 13.49 4.46 13.18
CA PHE A 133 13.41 4.35 11.72
C PHE A 133 14.52 5.13 10.98
N PRO A 134 14.88 6.37 11.34
CA PRO A 134 15.98 7.08 10.70
C PRO A 134 17.32 6.31 10.79
N ALA A 135 17.63 5.76 11.96
CA ALA A 135 18.88 4.99 12.18
C ALA A 135 18.85 3.66 11.40
N PHE A 136 17.69 3.01 11.32
CA PHE A 136 17.50 1.80 10.51
C PHE A 136 17.72 2.11 9.03
N LEU A 137 17.10 3.16 8.49
CA LEU A 137 17.27 3.56 7.09
C LEU A 137 18.73 3.88 6.76
N ASP A 138 19.44 4.58 7.64
CA ASP A 138 20.87 4.84 7.52
C ASP A 138 21.71 3.55 7.50
N ALA A 139 21.36 2.56 8.31
CA ALA A 139 22.05 1.27 8.33
C ALA A 139 21.82 0.48 7.05
N VAL A 140 20.57 0.48 6.54
CA VAL A 140 20.20 -0.15 5.26
C VAL A 140 20.97 0.49 4.10
N GLU A 141 21.06 1.83 4.06
CA GLU A 141 21.83 2.55 3.04
C GLU A 141 23.32 2.25 3.11
N ARG A 142 23.92 2.27 4.31
CA ARG A 142 25.32 1.90 4.51
C ARG A 142 25.62 0.47 4.04
N ALA A 143 24.67 -0.45 4.27
CA ALA A 143 24.77 -1.82 3.81
C ALA A 143 24.46 -1.97 2.31
N ARG A 144 24.05 -0.89 1.63
CA ARG A 144 23.65 -0.87 0.22
C ARG A 144 22.55 -1.89 -0.11
N VAL A 145 21.61 -2.06 0.81
CA VAL A 145 20.42 -2.86 0.60
C VAL A 145 19.37 -2.02 -0.08
N PRO A 146 18.82 -2.42 -1.25
CA PRO A 146 17.68 -1.75 -1.84
C PRO A 146 16.50 -1.70 -0.87
N PHE A 147 15.92 -0.49 -0.71
CA PHE A 147 14.82 -0.23 0.20
C PHE A 147 13.72 0.56 -0.50
N ALA A 148 12.47 0.22 -0.25
CA ALA A 148 11.33 1.01 -0.68
C ALA A 148 10.19 0.92 0.35
N ILE A 149 9.55 2.05 0.60
CA ILE A 149 8.25 2.11 1.23
C ILE A 149 7.20 1.69 0.20
N VAL A 150 6.37 0.71 0.55
CA VAL A 150 5.28 0.16 -0.28
C VAL A 150 3.99 0.25 0.51
N SER A 151 3.21 1.29 0.26
CA SER A 151 2.04 1.60 1.08
C SER A 151 0.75 1.65 0.25
N ASP A 152 -0.35 1.17 0.80
CA ASP A 152 -1.69 1.41 0.26
C ASP A 152 -2.25 2.79 0.71
N GLY A 153 -1.46 3.57 1.46
CA GLY A 153 -1.77 4.93 1.88
C GLY A 153 -1.45 6.00 0.82
N LEU A 154 -1.26 7.23 1.28
CA LEU A 154 -1.23 8.46 0.48
C LEU A 154 0.21 8.96 0.27
N ASP A 155 0.70 9.00 -0.96
CA ASP A 155 2.07 9.39 -1.31
C ASP A 155 2.43 10.80 -0.82
N TYR A 156 1.52 11.75 -0.96
CA TYR A 156 1.69 13.13 -0.50
C TYR A 156 1.92 13.20 1.02
N ALA A 157 1.09 12.46 1.78
CA ALA A 157 1.20 12.42 3.23
C ALA A 157 2.53 11.79 3.68
N ILE A 158 2.89 10.65 3.08
CA ILE A 158 4.16 9.97 3.35
C ILE A 158 5.35 10.88 3.05
N GLN A 159 5.35 11.55 1.89
CA GLN A 159 6.41 12.48 1.50
C GLN A 159 6.54 13.66 2.47
N ARG A 160 5.40 14.24 2.90
CA ARG A 160 5.38 15.36 3.86
C ARG A 160 5.98 14.95 5.19
N ILE A 161 5.53 13.83 5.75
CA ILE A 161 6.01 13.32 7.03
C ILE A 161 7.50 12.99 6.96
N LEU A 162 7.95 12.27 5.94
CA LEU A 162 9.36 11.95 5.78
C LEU A 162 10.25 13.20 5.63
N ARG A 163 9.76 14.22 4.90
CA ARG A 163 10.47 15.51 4.77
C ARG A 163 10.66 16.19 6.12
N ASN A 164 9.64 16.19 6.97
CA ASN A 164 9.70 16.79 8.30
C ASN A 164 10.75 16.09 9.21
N HIS A 165 11.12 14.86 8.86
CA HIS A 165 12.14 14.08 9.55
C HIS A 165 13.49 14.00 8.79
N GLY A 166 13.66 14.73 7.67
CA GLY A 166 14.90 14.72 6.87
C GLY A 166 15.14 13.39 6.13
N LEU A 167 14.08 12.67 5.75
CA LEU A 167 14.14 11.32 5.17
C LEU A 167 13.64 11.26 3.72
N GLU A 168 13.66 12.36 2.97
CA GLU A 168 13.17 12.45 1.57
C GLU A 168 13.87 11.50 0.61
N ARG A 169 14.99 10.93 1.03
CA ARG A 169 15.78 9.98 0.23
C ARG A 169 15.11 8.60 0.11
N ALA A 170 14.15 8.25 0.97
CA ALA A 170 13.43 6.99 0.90
C ALA A 170 12.60 6.91 -0.39
N SER A 171 12.69 5.78 -1.10
CA SER A 171 11.83 5.51 -2.26
C SER A 171 10.42 5.19 -1.79
N ILE A 172 9.41 5.81 -2.39
CA ILE A 172 8.00 5.65 -2.02
C ILE A 172 7.21 5.13 -3.22
N LEU A 173 6.46 4.07 -3.00
CA LEU A 173 5.48 3.51 -3.91
C LEU A 173 4.15 3.48 -3.15
N ALA A 174 3.24 4.41 -3.44
CA ALA A 174 1.96 4.57 -2.74
C ALA A 174 0.89 5.13 -3.69
N ASN A 175 -0.35 5.20 -3.25
CA ASN A 175 -1.43 5.81 -4.01
C ASN A 175 -1.21 7.31 -4.09
N ARG A 176 -1.50 7.90 -5.25
CA ARG A 176 -1.27 9.32 -5.49
C ARG A 176 -2.46 10.14 -5.00
N LEU A 177 -2.20 11.02 -4.05
CA LEU A 177 -3.18 12.00 -3.60
C LEU A 177 -3.08 13.27 -4.44
N GLU A 178 -4.18 13.69 -5.05
CA GLU A 178 -4.24 14.88 -5.90
C GLU A 178 -5.35 15.83 -5.45
N GLU A 179 -5.09 17.12 -5.57
CA GLU A 179 -6.12 18.15 -5.42
C GLU A 179 -7.13 18.06 -6.56
N ALA A 180 -8.41 17.99 -6.22
CA ALA A 180 -9.54 18.03 -7.15
C ALA A 180 -10.29 19.38 -7.10
N GLY A 181 -9.93 20.25 -6.17
CA GLY A 181 -10.46 21.57 -5.93
C GLY A 181 -9.80 22.21 -4.72
N GLU A 182 -10.21 23.40 -4.32
CA GLU A 182 -9.64 24.16 -3.20
C GLU A 182 -9.65 23.36 -1.88
N ARG A 183 -10.70 22.56 -1.67
CA ARG A 183 -10.89 21.73 -0.47
C ARG A 183 -11.26 20.28 -0.82
N ALA A 184 -11.02 19.84 -2.05
CA ALA A 184 -11.44 18.54 -2.55
C ALA A 184 -10.24 17.75 -3.02
N TRP A 185 -10.27 16.45 -2.75
CA TRP A 185 -9.17 15.52 -3.00
C TRP A 185 -9.63 14.30 -3.79
N ARG A 186 -8.71 13.69 -4.51
CA ARG A 186 -8.93 12.43 -5.20
C ARG A 186 -7.69 11.54 -5.14
N LEU A 187 -7.90 10.23 -5.33
CA LEU A 187 -6.82 9.25 -5.45
C LEU A 187 -6.65 8.76 -6.88
N GLU A 188 -5.40 8.62 -7.27
CA GLU A 188 -4.95 7.81 -8.40
C GLU A 188 -4.16 6.60 -7.91
N PHE A 189 -4.21 5.52 -8.69
CA PHE A 189 -3.68 4.23 -8.29
C PHE A 189 -2.60 3.73 -9.27
N PRO A 190 -1.41 4.36 -9.30
CA PRO A 190 -0.36 4.05 -10.28
C PRO A 190 0.22 2.64 -10.14
N TYR A 191 0.04 2.02 -8.97
CA TYR A 191 0.57 0.69 -8.66
C TYR A 191 -0.53 -0.37 -8.49
N ALA A 192 -1.74 -0.07 -8.92
CA ALA A 192 -2.82 -1.06 -8.97
C ALA A 192 -2.47 -2.21 -9.92
N SER A 193 -2.97 -3.40 -9.64
CA SER A 193 -2.75 -4.58 -10.46
C SER A 193 -4.07 -5.30 -10.70
N LEU A 194 -4.38 -5.60 -11.97
CA LEU A 194 -5.61 -6.31 -12.34
C LEU A 194 -5.76 -7.69 -11.64
N PRO A 195 -4.69 -8.51 -11.51
CA PRO A 195 -4.80 -9.78 -10.82
C PRO A 195 -4.76 -9.67 -9.28
N CYS A 196 -4.83 -8.47 -8.70
CA CYS A 196 -4.83 -8.29 -7.26
C CYS A 196 -6.12 -8.86 -6.63
N ARG A 197 -5.99 -9.87 -5.76
CA ARG A 197 -7.13 -10.60 -5.17
C ARG A 197 -8.00 -9.74 -4.25
N VAL A 198 -7.41 -8.74 -3.61
CA VAL A 198 -8.09 -7.85 -2.67
C VAL A 198 -8.40 -6.47 -3.28
N HIS A 199 -8.15 -6.31 -4.58
CA HIS A 199 -8.39 -5.07 -5.31
C HIS A 199 -7.79 -3.83 -4.62
N SER A 200 -6.56 -3.96 -4.07
CA SER A 200 -5.86 -2.85 -3.42
C SER A 200 -5.49 -1.74 -4.40
N GLY A 201 -5.34 -0.54 -3.89
CA GLY A 201 -4.85 0.61 -4.63
C GLY A 201 -3.40 0.42 -5.04
N HIS A 202 -2.55 0.01 -4.09
CA HIS A 202 -1.19 -0.44 -4.34
C HIS A 202 -1.11 -1.97 -4.16
N CYS A 203 -0.88 -2.69 -5.22
CA CYS A 203 -0.64 -4.13 -5.13
C CYS A 203 0.81 -4.42 -4.67
N LYS A 204 1.04 -4.54 -3.36
CA LYS A 204 2.36 -4.84 -2.77
C LYS A 204 2.96 -6.15 -3.32
N CYS A 205 2.12 -7.15 -3.66
CA CYS A 205 2.56 -8.38 -4.33
C CYS A 205 3.22 -8.10 -5.69
N ALA A 206 2.61 -7.25 -6.51
CA ALA A 206 3.18 -6.88 -7.80
C ALA A 206 4.50 -6.10 -7.63
N SER A 207 4.63 -5.29 -6.58
CA SER A 207 5.87 -4.60 -6.24
C SER A 207 6.96 -5.59 -5.81
N ALA A 208 6.65 -6.59 -5.00
CA ALA A 208 7.59 -7.65 -4.62
C ALA A 208 8.07 -8.44 -5.83
N GLN A 209 7.18 -8.81 -6.74
CA GLN A 209 7.53 -9.53 -7.97
C GLN A 209 8.40 -8.72 -8.95
N ARG A 210 8.35 -7.39 -8.88
CA ARG A 210 9.19 -6.51 -9.70
C ARG A 210 10.60 -6.34 -9.15
N THR A 211 10.87 -6.77 -7.92
CA THR A 211 12.24 -6.75 -7.40
C THR A 211 13.08 -7.75 -8.17
N ARG A 212 14.33 -7.39 -8.44
CA ARG A 212 15.32 -8.30 -9.04
C ARG A 212 16.21 -8.97 -8.00
N ALA A 213 15.95 -8.71 -6.73
CA ALA A 213 16.66 -9.35 -5.64
C ALA A 213 16.33 -10.85 -5.60
N ALA A 214 17.28 -11.64 -5.16
CA ALA A 214 17.04 -13.04 -4.94
C ALA A 214 16.17 -13.28 -3.69
N ARG A 215 16.12 -12.34 -2.75
CA ARG A 215 15.37 -12.44 -1.49
C ARG A 215 14.67 -11.12 -1.15
N VAL A 216 13.46 -11.23 -0.62
CA VAL A 216 12.63 -10.10 -0.18
C VAL A 216 12.38 -10.18 1.33
N LEU A 217 12.77 -9.13 2.04
CA LEU A 217 12.30 -8.86 3.40
C LEU A 217 11.09 -7.93 3.30
N LEU A 218 9.97 -8.32 3.89
CA LEU A 218 8.83 -7.46 4.15
C LEU A 218 8.88 -6.96 5.59
N ILE A 219 8.63 -5.68 5.81
CA ILE A 219 8.38 -5.11 7.14
C ILE A 219 6.98 -4.53 7.11
N GLY A 220 6.09 -4.97 8.00
CA GLY A 220 4.70 -4.56 8.01
C GLY A 220 3.96 -4.93 9.28
N ASP A 221 2.68 -4.56 9.37
CA ASP A 221 1.90 -4.71 10.60
C ASP A 221 0.47 -5.25 10.41
N GLY A 222 -0.13 -5.06 9.24
CA GLY A 222 -1.57 -5.14 9.07
C GLY A 222 -2.08 -5.97 7.89
N ALA A 223 -3.38 -5.81 7.63
CA ALA A 223 -4.12 -6.59 6.64
C ALA A 223 -3.66 -6.32 5.20
N SER A 224 -3.17 -5.11 4.91
CA SER A 224 -2.64 -4.74 3.59
C SER A 224 -1.40 -5.55 3.21
N ASP A 225 -0.71 -6.14 4.21
CA ASP A 225 0.52 -6.91 4.04
C ASP A 225 0.29 -8.42 3.89
N PHE A 226 -0.89 -8.93 4.24
CA PHE A 226 -1.15 -10.37 4.29
C PHE A 226 -0.84 -11.09 2.96
N CYS A 227 -1.24 -10.50 1.83
CA CYS A 227 -0.99 -11.12 0.54
C CYS A 227 0.49 -11.14 0.17
N VAL A 228 1.22 -10.05 0.42
CA VAL A 228 2.64 -9.95 0.07
C VAL A 228 3.52 -10.71 1.05
N ALA A 229 3.12 -10.86 2.31
CA ALA A 229 3.84 -11.68 3.29
C ALA A 229 4.05 -13.13 2.82
N ALA A 230 3.04 -13.70 2.12
CA ALA A 230 3.14 -15.04 1.53
C ALA A 230 4.13 -15.13 0.34
N GLN A 231 4.64 -14.01 -0.16
CA GLN A 231 5.60 -13.94 -1.27
C GLN A 231 6.99 -13.47 -0.82
N ALA A 232 7.12 -12.99 0.41
CA ALA A 232 8.38 -12.59 0.99
C ALA A 232 9.17 -13.81 1.49
N ASP A 233 10.50 -13.72 1.42
CA ASP A 233 11.38 -14.78 1.98
C ASP A 233 11.46 -14.71 3.49
N LEU A 234 11.24 -13.51 4.05
CA LEU A 234 11.16 -13.26 5.49
C LEU A 234 10.28 -12.04 5.75
N VAL A 235 9.56 -12.07 6.87
CA VAL A 235 8.74 -10.95 7.34
C VAL A 235 9.22 -10.48 8.70
N PHE A 236 9.52 -9.19 8.83
CA PHE A 236 9.56 -8.53 10.14
C PHE A 236 8.15 -8.05 10.45
N ALA A 237 7.46 -8.80 11.31
CA ALA A 237 6.04 -8.63 11.54
C ALA A 237 5.76 -7.84 12.82
N LYS A 238 4.83 -6.88 12.74
CA LYS A 238 4.24 -6.17 13.88
C LYS A 238 2.76 -6.57 14.01
N HIS A 239 2.17 -6.30 15.14
CA HIS A 239 0.73 -6.33 15.39
C HIS A 239 0.01 -7.55 14.79
N ARG A 240 -1.00 -7.31 13.96
CA ARG A 240 -1.87 -8.34 13.35
C ARG A 240 -1.12 -9.23 12.34
N LEU A 241 -0.05 -8.72 11.74
CA LEU A 241 0.74 -9.49 10.80
C LEU A 241 1.45 -10.68 11.47
N ILE A 242 1.81 -10.56 12.75
CA ILE A 242 2.39 -11.66 13.56
C ILE A 242 1.45 -12.86 13.56
N GLU A 243 0.19 -12.64 13.94
CA GLU A 243 -0.83 -13.71 14.00
C GLU A 243 -1.10 -14.31 12.62
N HIS A 244 -1.14 -13.47 11.58
CA HIS A 244 -1.31 -13.93 10.21
C HIS A 244 -0.15 -14.81 9.76
N CYS A 245 1.09 -14.41 9.97
CA CYS A 245 2.27 -15.22 9.62
C CYS A 245 2.28 -16.56 10.37
N ARG A 246 1.99 -16.51 11.67
CA ARG A 246 1.88 -17.72 12.51
C ARG A 246 0.84 -18.69 11.99
N ALA A 247 -0.36 -18.20 11.69
CA ALA A 247 -1.48 -19.03 11.23
C ALA A 247 -1.28 -19.57 9.82
N SER A 248 -0.52 -18.87 8.98
CA SER A 248 -0.31 -19.20 7.56
C SER A 248 0.99 -19.94 7.29
N GLY A 249 1.83 -20.24 8.31
CA GLY A 249 3.10 -20.91 8.14
C GLY A 249 4.15 -20.09 7.39
N ILE A 250 4.05 -18.76 7.46
CA ILE A 250 4.97 -17.83 6.83
C ILE A 250 6.18 -17.63 7.75
N ALA A 251 7.40 -17.58 7.18
CA ALA A 251 8.62 -17.30 7.94
C ALA A 251 8.63 -15.82 8.39
N TYR A 252 8.74 -15.59 9.69
CA TYR A 252 8.71 -14.24 10.25
C TYR A 252 9.59 -14.11 11.50
N VAL A 253 9.92 -12.87 11.83
CA VAL A 253 10.47 -12.46 13.13
C VAL A 253 9.56 -11.38 13.69
N PRO A 254 9.00 -11.56 14.89
CA PRO A 254 8.20 -10.52 15.52
C PRO A 254 9.10 -9.35 15.93
N ILE A 255 8.68 -8.13 15.67
CA ILE A 255 9.36 -6.91 16.09
C ILE A 255 8.36 -5.97 16.76
N ALA A 256 8.80 -5.22 17.77
CA ALA A 256 8.01 -4.16 18.37
C ALA A 256 8.14 -2.84 17.58
N GLY A 257 9.29 -2.63 16.92
CA GLY A 257 9.57 -1.43 16.14
C GLY A 257 10.91 -1.50 15.41
N PHE A 258 11.36 -0.35 14.89
CA PHE A 258 12.59 -0.29 14.11
C PHE A 258 13.87 -0.43 14.92
N ALA A 259 13.82 -0.30 16.26
CA ALA A 259 14.96 -0.65 17.10
C ALA A 259 15.31 -2.14 16.96
N ASP A 260 14.29 -3.02 17.04
CA ASP A 260 14.50 -4.46 16.86
C ASP A 260 14.96 -4.77 15.43
N ALA A 261 14.34 -4.12 14.41
CA ALA A 261 14.74 -4.31 13.02
C ALA A 261 16.19 -3.89 12.77
N LEU A 262 16.66 -2.83 13.42
CA LEU A 262 18.04 -2.35 13.34
C LEU A 262 19.00 -3.36 13.96
N ASP A 263 18.67 -3.91 15.12
CA ASP A 263 19.50 -4.90 15.82
C ASP A 263 19.58 -6.25 15.04
N LEU A 264 18.50 -6.61 14.34
CA LEU A 264 18.42 -7.84 13.55
C LEU A 264 19.09 -7.72 12.17
N LEU A 265 19.28 -6.51 11.65
CA LEU A 265 19.76 -6.28 10.29
C LEU A 265 21.14 -6.93 10.00
N PRO A 266 22.16 -6.83 10.87
CA PRO A 266 23.46 -7.48 10.64
C PRO A 266 23.33 -9.00 10.50
N THR A 267 22.58 -9.65 11.37
CA THR A 267 22.36 -11.12 11.38
C THR A 267 21.59 -11.57 10.15
N LEU A 268 20.59 -10.76 9.71
CA LEU A 268 19.88 -11.00 8.45
C LEU A 268 20.83 -11.00 7.25
N LEU A 269 21.69 -9.98 7.18
CA LEU A 269 22.62 -9.81 6.06
C LEU A 269 23.74 -10.87 6.05
N ALA A 270 24.12 -11.38 7.21
CA ALA A 270 25.03 -12.52 7.34
C ALA A 270 24.36 -13.85 6.93
N GLY A 271 23.04 -13.91 6.85
CA GLY A 271 22.30 -15.13 6.57
C GLY A 271 22.16 -16.07 7.79
N GLU A 272 22.36 -15.53 8.99
CA GLU A 272 22.38 -16.28 10.26
C GLU A 272 21.08 -16.09 11.07
N LEU A 273 20.14 -15.24 10.57
CA LEU A 273 18.91 -14.94 11.29
C LEU A 273 17.99 -16.16 11.31
N ALA A 274 17.67 -16.64 12.52
CA ALA A 274 16.65 -17.65 12.73
C ALA A 274 15.25 -17.01 12.65
N ALA A 275 14.40 -17.54 11.78
CA ALA A 275 13.01 -17.13 11.67
C ALA A 275 12.08 -18.10 12.42
N GLU A 276 11.00 -17.58 12.97
CA GLU A 276 9.87 -18.41 13.40
C GLU A 276 9.11 -18.87 12.15
N VAL A 277 8.74 -20.14 12.12
CA VAL A 277 7.85 -20.67 11.09
C VAL A 277 6.58 -21.12 11.79
N GLY A 278 5.47 -20.48 11.48
CA GLY A 278 4.17 -20.86 12.01
C GLY A 278 3.80 -22.27 11.58
N THR A 279 3.17 -23.02 12.46
CA THR A 279 2.54 -24.29 12.06
C THR A 279 1.20 -23.98 11.42
N ALA A 280 1.08 -24.18 10.11
CA ALA A 280 -0.21 -24.11 9.44
C ALA A 280 -1.18 -25.07 10.17
N ARG A 281 -2.24 -24.52 10.78
CA ARG A 281 -3.33 -25.36 11.27
C ARG A 281 -3.98 -25.98 10.03
N THR A 282 -3.71 -27.25 9.78
CA THR A 282 -4.54 -28.06 8.88
C THR A 282 -5.94 -28.06 9.46
N ALA A 283 -6.80 -27.21 8.92
CA ALA A 283 -8.22 -27.34 9.14
C ALA A 283 -8.71 -28.58 8.38
N PHE A 284 -8.64 -29.72 9.04
CA PHE A 284 -9.44 -30.88 8.67
C PHE A 284 -10.77 -30.74 9.44
N ALA A 285 -11.84 -30.44 8.73
CA ALA A 285 -13.17 -31.02 8.89
C ALA A 285 -14.11 -30.42 7.84
#